data_ab5e2d0d73a6e9ce0f54104565253f6c
#
_entry.id   ab5e2d0d73a6e9ce0f54104565253f6c
#
_cell.length_a   1.000
_cell.length_b   1.000
_cell.length_c   1.000
_cell.angle_alpha   90.00
_cell.angle_beta   90.00
_cell.angle_gamma   90.00
#
_symmetry.space_group_name_H-M   'P 1'
#
loop_
_entity.id
_entity.type
_entity.pdbx_description
1 polymer ?
#
loop_
_entity_poly.entity_id
_entity_poly.type
_entity_poly.pdbx_seq_one_letter_code
_entity_poly.pdbx_strand_id
1 'polypeptide(L)'
;MKEYYKIGEISALYGICTDSLRYYEEIGILKPKRDDNGYRMYSISDIRTLNILRDLRSIGLSMGEIKAHLADFDLESTMNLFEREIHTINDKIESLEKLKEQLSERITEIHHHLHKEWNLEVPEIMEIEERKILQLSEHVYRDENLDFIIKKLQKENEDQLYLIGNGDIGATIPLQSIEQGVYGYFTSAFCISQGSCDTVIPAGKYLCYTVKGSYSLIPAAWERLFTYIKEEKLTVADDPIELYIIDNHDTSHEEEYITQLQVRLCTSEEEDEEK
;
A
#
# COMPACT_ATOMS: atom_id res chain seq x y z
N MET A 1 -33.95 -45.16 7.30
CA MET A 1 -33.14 -43.95 7.23
C MET A 1 -33.15 -43.37 8.64
N LYS A 2 -32.02 -42.90 9.18
CA LYS A 2 -31.93 -42.35 10.55
C LYS A 2 -32.66 -40.99 10.55
N GLU A 3 -33.56 -40.80 11.51
CA GLU A 3 -34.41 -39.58 11.57
C GLU A 3 -33.70 -38.44 12.30
N TYR A 4 -32.79 -38.75 13.26
CA TYR A 4 -32.05 -37.81 14.06
C TYR A 4 -30.58 -38.23 14.20
N TYR A 5 -29.70 -37.20 14.28
CA TYR A 5 -28.26 -37.36 14.39
C TYR A 5 -27.73 -36.67 15.65
N LYS A 6 -26.74 -37.24 16.30
CA LYS A 6 -26.06 -36.65 17.46
C LYS A 6 -25.09 -35.56 17.03
N ILE A 7 -24.80 -34.62 17.93
CA ILE A 7 -23.89 -33.52 17.67
C ILE A 7 -22.52 -33.96 17.11
N GLY A 8 -21.96 -35.04 17.64
CA GLY A 8 -20.67 -35.59 17.15
C GLY A 8 -20.75 -36.14 15.73
N GLU A 9 -21.89 -36.71 15.32
CA GLU A 9 -22.08 -37.21 13.94
C GLU A 9 -22.17 -36.04 12.96
N ILE A 10 -22.89 -34.96 13.33
CA ILE A 10 -22.98 -33.74 12.52
C ILE A 10 -21.61 -33.03 12.45
N SER A 11 -20.92 -32.91 13.59
CA SER A 11 -19.58 -32.36 13.66
C SER A 11 -18.61 -33.08 12.70
N ALA A 12 -18.61 -34.42 12.74
CA ALA A 12 -17.76 -35.23 11.83
C ALA A 12 -18.17 -35.09 10.36
N LEU A 13 -19.49 -35.06 10.06
CA LEU A 13 -20.03 -35.00 8.69
C LEU A 13 -19.66 -33.65 8.00
N TYR A 14 -19.71 -32.56 8.75
CA TYR A 14 -19.47 -31.22 8.22
C TYR A 14 -18.05 -30.68 8.45
N GLY A 15 -17.22 -31.41 9.22
CA GLY A 15 -15.87 -30.95 9.59
C GLY A 15 -15.86 -29.70 10.46
N ILE A 16 -16.92 -29.46 11.23
CA ILE A 16 -17.06 -28.27 12.11
C ILE A 16 -17.05 -28.68 13.58
N CYS A 17 -16.50 -27.83 14.44
CA CYS A 17 -16.48 -28.14 15.87
C CYS A 17 -17.87 -28.10 16.50
N THR A 18 -18.05 -28.86 17.60
CA THR A 18 -19.32 -28.91 18.32
C THR A 18 -19.73 -27.56 18.89
N ASP A 19 -18.77 -26.65 19.16
CA ASP A 19 -19.05 -25.33 19.67
C ASP A 19 -19.68 -24.42 18.60
N SER A 20 -19.29 -24.57 17.33
CA SER A 20 -19.98 -23.90 16.21
C SER A 20 -21.45 -24.35 16.11
N LEU A 21 -21.73 -25.63 16.28
CA LEU A 21 -23.12 -26.14 16.28
C LEU A 21 -23.93 -25.60 17.46
N ARG A 22 -23.31 -25.45 18.63
CA ARG A 22 -23.94 -24.82 19.80
C ARG A 22 -24.21 -23.34 19.56
N TYR A 23 -23.24 -22.64 18.98
CA TYR A 23 -23.39 -21.24 18.60
C TYR A 23 -24.53 -21.04 17.58
N TYR A 24 -24.65 -21.91 16.59
CA TYR A 24 -25.78 -21.83 15.63
C TYR A 24 -27.14 -22.08 16.28
N GLU A 25 -27.22 -22.90 17.32
CA GLU A 25 -28.41 -23.03 18.15
C GLU A 25 -28.67 -21.77 18.97
N GLU A 26 -27.64 -21.21 19.60
CA GLU A 26 -27.74 -20.00 20.44
C GLU A 26 -28.26 -18.80 19.63
N ILE A 27 -27.75 -18.59 18.45
CA ILE A 27 -28.21 -17.52 17.55
C ILE A 27 -29.54 -17.85 16.84
N GLY A 28 -30.09 -19.05 17.05
CA GLY A 28 -31.40 -19.48 16.58
C GLY A 28 -31.47 -19.94 15.12
N ILE A 29 -30.33 -20.20 14.48
CA ILE A 29 -30.28 -20.77 13.12
C ILE A 29 -30.62 -22.25 13.14
N LEU A 30 -30.10 -23.02 14.10
CA LEU A 30 -30.46 -24.42 14.30
C LEU A 30 -31.43 -24.55 15.49
N LYS A 31 -32.29 -25.57 15.43
CA LYS A 31 -33.26 -25.85 16.48
C LYS A 31 -33.31 -27.35 16.82
N PRO A 32 -32.16 -27.92 17.29
CA PRO A 32 -32.11 -29.32 17.58
C PRO A 32 -33.05 -29.70 18.71
N LYS A 33 -33.69 -30.87 18.60
CA LYS A 33 -34.49 -31.42 19.69
C LYS A 33 -33.55 -31.94 20.79
N ARG A 34 -34.10 -32.21 21.98
CA ARG A 34 -33.41 -32.93 23.07
C ARG A 34 -33.98 -34.32 23.18
N ASP A 35 -33.11 -35.30 23.36
CA ASP A 35 -33.52 -36.65 23.74
C ASP A 35 -33.89 -36.71 25.24
N ASP A 36 -34.32 -37.90 25.72
CA ASP A 36 -34.69 -38.14 27.11
C ASP A 36 -33.56 -37.87 28.11
N ASN A 37 -32.29 -37.91 27.63
CA ASN A 37 -31.08 -37.63 28.40
C ASN A 37 -30.60 -36.17 28.25
N GLY A 38 -31.34 -35.31 27.54
CA GLY A 38 -30.99 -33.91 27.29
C GLY A 38 -29.97 -33.67 26.19
N TYR A 39 -29.53 -34.70 25.46
CA TYR A 39 -28.58 -34.55 24.35
C TYR A 39 -29.24 -33.95 23.11
N ARG A 40 -28.45 -33.12 22.37
CA ARG A 40 -28.87 -32.49 21.11
C ARG A 40 -29.04 -33.54 20.01
N MET A 41 -30.21 -33.48 19.38
CA MET A 41 -30.62 -34.35 18.29
C MET A 41 -31.00 -33.51 17.07
N TYR A 42 -30.21 -33.57 16.02
CA TYR A 42 -30.38 -32.82 14.79
C TYR A 42 -31.23 -33.59 13.78
N SER A 43 -32.26 -32.94 13.28
CA SER A 43 -33.20 -33.47 12.28
C SER A 43 -32.63 -33.31 10.85
N ILE A 44 -33.30 -33.91 9.87
CA ILE A 44 -33.05 -33.69 8.45
C ILE A 44 -33.23 -32.20 8.07
N SER A 45 -34.17 -31.50 8.74
CA SER A 45 -34.32 -30.05 8.53
C SER A 45 -33.11 -29.26 8.99
N ASP A 46 -32.54 -29.60 10.14
CA ASP A 46 -31.31 -28.97 10.62
C ASP A 46 -30.13 -29.23 9.64
N ILE A 47 -30.06 -30.44 9.05
CA ILE A 47 -29.06 -30.78 8.03
C ILE A 47 -29.22 -29.90 6.77
N ARG A 48 -30.46 -29.68 6.29
CA ARG A 48 -30.72 -28.78 5.16
C ARG A 48 -30.27 -27.34 5.48
N THR A 49 -30.62 -26.85 6.66
CA THR A 49 -30.18 -25.54 7.13
C THR A 49 -28.66 -25.41 7.18
N LEU A 50 -27.96 -26.47 7.66
CA LEU A 50 -26.48 -26.50 7.68
C LEU A 50 -25.88 -26.49 6.28
N ASN A 51 -26.48 -27.17 5.30
CA ASN A 51 -26.03 -27.10 3.91
C ASN A 51 -26.09 -25.66 3.38
N ILE A 52 -27.25 -25.03 3.52
CA ILE A 52 -27.46 -23.63 3.08
C ILE A 52 -26.48 -22.71 3.82
N LEU A 53 -26.36 -22.82 5.13
CA LEU A 53 -25.42 -22.03 5.94
C LEU A 53 -23.99 -22.17 5.43
N ARG A 54 -23.53 -23.39 5.18
CA ARG A 54 -22.17 -23.66 4.67
C ARG A 54 -21.97 -22.97 3.33
N ASP A 55 -22.94 -23.09 2.42
CA ASP A 55 -22.81 -22.56 1.08
C ASP A 55 -22.84 -21.03 1.11
N LEU A 56 -23.71 -20.39 1.90
CA LEU A 56 -23.73 -18.94 2.09
C LEU A 56 -22.45 -18.41 2.77
N ARG A 57 -21.88 -19.17 3.73
CA ARG A 57 -20.57 -18.82 4.32
C ARG A 57 -19.44 -18.88 3.32
N SER A 58 -19.47 -19.86 2.40
CA SER A 58 -18.41 -20.02 1.39
C SER A 58 -18.32 -18.87 0.39
N ILE A 59 -19.42 -18.16 0.18
CA ILE A 59 -19.47 -16.95 -0.67
C ILE A 59 -19.23 -15.65 0.12
N GLY A 60 -18.98 -15.73 1.43
CA GLY A 60 -18.52 -14.60 2.23
C GLY A 60 -19.54 -13.95 3.17
N LEU A 61 -20.81 -14.42 3.20
CA LEU A 61 -21.83 -13.81 4.05
C LEU A 61 -21.48 -13.91 5.54
N SER A 62 -21.82 -12.87 6.27
CA SER A 62 -21.79 -12.83 7.73
C SER A 62 -22.88 -13.70 8.34
N MET A 63 -22.70 -14.13 9.60
CA MET A 63 -23.73 -14.90 10.31
C MET A 63 -25.04 -14.14 10.50
N GLY A 64 -24.99 -12.80 10.58
CA GLY A 64 -26.17 -11.93 10.66
C GLY A 64 -26.99 -11.97 9.38
N GLU A 65 -26.34 -11.84 8.22
CA GLU A 65 -26.99 -11.90 6.91
C GLU A 65 -27.57 -13.28 6.64
N ILE A 66 -26.81 -14.35 6.97
CA ILE A 66 -27.30 -15.72 6.84
C ILE A 66 -28.56 -15.94 7.71
N LYS A 67 -28.54 -15.48 8.96
CA LYS A 67 -29.70 -15.60 9.84
C LYS A 67 -30.90 -14.84 9.30
N ALA A 68 -30.71 -13.63 8.82
CA ALA A 68 -31.76 -12.81 8.22
C ALA A 68 -32.36 -13.50 6.98
N HIS A 69 -31.50 -14.02 6.10
CA HIS A 69 -31.95 -14.75 4.91
C HIS A 69 -32.71 -16.02 5.25
N LEU A 70 -32.21 -16.84 6.21
CA LEU A 70 -32.88 -18.09 6.63
C LEU A 70 -34.18 -17.88 7.38
N ALA A 71 -34.47 -16.69 7.87
CA ALA A 71 -35.73 -16.39 8.61
C ALA A 71 -36.97 -16.41 7.69
N ASP A 72 -36.80 -15.85 6.49
CA ASP A 72 -37.86 -15.83 5.47
C ASP A 72 -37.20 -15.54 4.11
N PHE A 73 -37.13 -16.54 3.25
CA PHE A 73 -36.51 -16.40 1.93
C PHE A 73 -37.33 -17.08 0.84
N ASP A 74 -37.42 -16.40 -0.28
CA ASP A 74 -38.02 -16.90 -1.51
C ASP A 74 -36.97 -16.88 -2.65
N LEU A 75 -37.41 -17.24 -3.85
CA LEU A 75 -36.50 -17.27 -5.00
C LEU A 75 -35.98 -15.88 -5.37
N GLU A 76 -36.83 -14.84 -5.24
CA GLU A 76 -36.47 -13.47 -5.59
C GLU A 76 -35.42 -12.91 -4.62
N SER A 77 -35.60 -13.06 -3.32
CA SER A 77 -34.65 -12.65 -2.30
C SER A 77 -33.32 -13.41 -2.39
N THR A 78 -33.37 -14.70 -2.77
CA THR A 78 -32.18 -15.52 -3.00
C THR A 78 -31.41 -15.04 -4.23
N MET A 79 -32.08 -14.74 -5.33
CA MET A 79 -31.43 -14.19 -6.54
C MET A 79 -30.79 -12.83 -6.26
N ASN A 80 -31.54 -11.93 -5.62
CA ASN A 80 -31.02 -10.61 -5.23
C ASN A 80 -29.79 -10.69 -4.31
N LEU A 81 -29.77 -11.70 -3.41
CA LEU A 81 -28.60 -11.96 -2.56
C LEU A 81 -27.39 -12.37 -3.41
N PHE A 82 -27.56 -13.33 -4.32
CA PHE A 82 -26.47 -13.79 -5.18
C PHE A 82 -25.95 -12.70 -6.12
N GLU A 83 -26.83 -11.86 -6.66
CA GLU A 83 -26.44 -10.73 -7.50
C GLU A 83 -25.57 -9.72 -6.73
N ARG A 84 -25.94 -9.39 -5.48
CA ARG A 84 -25.10 -8.53 -4.61
C ARG A 84 -23.74 -9.15 -4.32
N GLU A 85 -23.70 -10.45 -4.04
CA GLU A 85 -22.44 -11.13 -3.77
C GLU A 85 -21.55 -11.20 -5.02
N ILE A 86 -22.13 -11.39 -6.21
CA ILE A 86 -21.41 -11.32 -7.48
C ILE A 86 -20.79 -9.93 -7.67
N HIS A 87 -21.53 -8.85 -7.38
CA HIS A 87 -20.98 -7.49 -7.42
C HIS A 87 -19.79 -7.33 -6.46
N THR A 88 -19.96 -7.73 -5.21
CA THR A 88 -18.91 -7.66 -4.19
C THR A 88 -17.66 -8.46 -4.61
N ILE A 89 -17.85 -9.62 -5.24
CA ILE A 89 -16.74 -10.45 -5.75
C ILE A 89 -16.04 -9.75 -6.92
N ASN A 90 -16.79 -9.15 -7.84
CA ASN A 90 -16.23 -8.43 -8.98
C ASN A 90 -15.40 -7.21 -8.52
N ASP A 91 -15.90 -6.45 -7.55
CA ASP A 91 -15.15 -5.32 -6.95
C ASP A 91 -13.81 -5.78 -6.34
N LYS A 92 -13.85 -6.94 -5.65
CA LYS A 92 -12.61 -7.54 -5.10
C LYS A 92 -11.66 -8.03 -6.19
N ILE A 93 -12.18 -8.61 -7.27
CA ILE A 93 -11.36 -9.04 -8.42
C ILE A 93 -10.68 -7.84 -9.05
N GLU A 94 -11.41 -6.76 -9.31
CA GLU A 94 -10.86 -5.52 -9.87
C GLU A 94 -9.76 -4.94 -8.97
N SER A 95 -10.00 -4.89 -7.66
CA SER A 95 -9.00 -4.43 -6.69
C SER A 95 -7.73 -5.30 -6.69
N LEU A 96 -7.88 -6.63 -6.76
CA LEU A 96 -6.74 -7.55 -6.82
C LEU A 96 -6.00 -7.49 -8.14
N GLU A 97 -6.69 -7.29 -9.25
CA GLU A 97 -6.07 -7.10 -10.58
C GLU A 97 -5.21 -5.83 -10.59
N LYS A 98 -5.74 -4.72 -10.06
CA LYS A 98 -5.00 -3.47 -9.91
C LYS A 98 -3.74 -3.64 -9.04
N LEU A 99 -3.88 -4.33 -7.90
CA LEU A 99 -2.72 -4.62 -7.03
C LEU A 99 -1.67 -5.48 -7.74
N LYS A 100 -2.10 -6.49 -8.49
CA LYS A 100 -1.21 -7.34 -9.28
C LYS A 100 -0.45 -6.51 -10.33
N GLU A 101 -1.11 -5.57 -11.00
CA GLU A 101 -0.50 -4.69 -11.99
C GLU A 101 0.58 -3.83 -11.35
N GLN A 102 0.29 -3.17 -10.22
CA GLN A 102 1.25 -2.36 -9.45
C GLN A 102 2.49 -3.18 -9.03
N LEU A 103 2.29 -4.39 -8.52
CA LEU A 103 3.41 -5.28 -8.16
C LEU A 103 4.25 -5.68 -9.39
N SER A 104 3.61 -5.87 -10.55
CA SER A 104 4.31 -6.22 -11.77
C SER A 104 5.12 -5.04 -12.33
N GLU A 105 4.59 -3.83 -12.23
CA GLU A 105 5.29 -2.59 -12.56
C GLU A 105 6.51 -2.42 -11.65
N ARG A 106 6.35 -2.59 -10.33
CA ARG A 106 7.46 -2.49 -9.37
C ARG A 106 8.58 -3.49 -9.66
N ILE A 107 8.24 -4.74 -9.97
CA ILE A 107 9.24 -5.74 -10.38
C ILE A 107 10.02 -5.26 -11.62
N THR A 108 9.33 -4.67 -12.58
CA THR A 108 9.94 -4.17 -13.81
C THR A 108 10.87 -2.98 -13.53
N GLU A 109 10.46 -2.06 -12.66
CA GLU A 109 11.27 -0.92 -12.21
C GLU A 109 12.53 -1.38 -11.47
N ILE A 110 12.39 -2.27 -10.49
CA ILE A 110 13.53 -2.83 -9.75
C ILE A 110 14.51 -3.49 -10.74
N HIS A 111 14.03 -4.30 -11.67
CA HIS A 111 14.88 -4.90 -12.70
C HIS A 111 15.57 -3.85 -13.58
N HIS A 112 14.84 -2.81 -13.98
CA HIS A 112 15.42 -1.70 -14.74
C HIS A 112 16.55 -1.03 -13.94
N HIS A 113 16.33 -0.71 -12.67
CA HIS A 113 17.32 -0.04 -11.83
C HIS A 113 18.53 -0.93 -11.50
N LEU A 114 18.33 -2.23 -11.31
CA LEU A 114 19.43 -3.18 -11.10
C LEU A 114 20.33 -3.35 -12.32
N HIS A 115 19.78 -3.22 -13.54
CA HIS A 115 20.53 -3.39 -14.78
C HIS A 115 20.98 -2.06 -15.41
N LYS A 116 20.50 -0.93 -14.89
CA LYS A 116 20.94 0.39 -15.34
C LYS A 116 22.40 0.61 -14.90
N GLU A 117 23.23 0.99 -15.84
CA GLU A 117 24.55 1.51 -15.53
C GLU A 117 24.41 2.92 -14.94
N TRP A 118 24.48 3.02 -13.64
CA TRP A 118 24.41 4.30 -12.95
C TRP A 118 25.79 4.99 -12.99
N ASN A 119 25.80 6.29 -13.32
CA ASN A 119 26.96 7.14 -13.08
C ASN A 119 27.05 7.45 -11.57
N LEU A 120 27.51 6.48 -10.79
CA LEU A 120 27.56 6.60 -9.34
C LEU A 120 28.56 7.68 -8.92
N GLU A 121 28.14 8.51 -7.98
CA GLU A 121 28.94 9.59 -7.38
C GLU A 121 29.48 10.61 -8.41
N VAL A 122 28.78 10.80 -9.54
CA VAL A 122 29.12 11.77 -10.58
C VAL A 122 27.93 12.70 -10.80
N PRO A 123 28.10 14.03 -10.73
CA PRO A 123 27.06 14.97 -11.08
C PRO A 123 26.67 14.87 -12.57
N GLU A 124 25.37 14.77 -12.84
CA GLU A 124 24.85 14.65 -14.20
C GLU A 124 23.64 15.59 -14.38
N ILE A 125 23.61 16.38 -15.45
CA ILE A 125 22.46 17.20 -15.77
C ILE A 125 21.47 16.39 -16.61
N MET A 126 20.28 16.22 -16.09
CA MET A 126 19.19 15.48 -16.73
C MET A 126 17.99 16.42 -16.97
N GLU A 127 17.32 16.25 -18.09
CA GLU A 127 16.02 16.88 -18.34
C GLU A 127 14.94 15.96 -17.82
N ILE A 128 14.17 16.44 -16.83
CA ILE A 128 13.15 15.65 -16.13
C ILE A 128 11.79 16.30 -16.40
N GLU A 129 10.81 15.47 -16.76
CA GLU A 129 9.42 15.91 -16.97
C GLU A 129 8.74 16.23 -15.63
N GLU A 130 7.63 16.96 -15.70
CA GLU A 130 6.77 17.24 -14.55
C GLU A 130 6.29 15.96 -13.89
N ARG A 131 6.39 15.90 -12.57
CA ARG A 131 5.96 14.75 -11.77
C ARG A 131 4.87 15.16 -10.78
N LYS A 132 3.73 14.49 -10.85
CA LYS A 132 2.65 14.65 -9.88
C LYS A 132 3.03 13.95 -8.58
N ILE A 133 2.81 14.61 -7.44
CA ILE A 133 3.12 14.03 -6.14
C ILE A 133 1.94 14.15 -5.16
N LEU A 134 1.83 13.14 -4.31
CA LEU A 134 1.11 13.22 -3.04
C LEU A 134 2.14 13.58 -1.97
N GLN A 135 1.88 14.62 -1.19
CA GLN A 135 2.85 15.19 -0.28
C GLN A 135 2.27 15.39 1.12
N LEU A 136 3.04 15.07 2.13
CA LEU A 136 2.77 15.45 3.51
C LEU A 136 3.86 16.42 3.98
N SER A 137 3.45 17.67 4.26
CA SER A 137 4.34 18.72 4.74
C SER A 137 4.49 18.62 6.25
N GLU A 138 5.49 17.91 6.72
CA GLU A 138 5.88 17.81 8.11
C GLU A 138 7.40 17.95 8.22
N HIS A 139 7.84 18.80 9.15
CA HIS A 139 9.26 18.98 9.42
C HIS A 139 9.79 17.80 10.25
N VAL A 140 10.79 17.11 9.69
CA VAL A 140 11.35 15.92 10.33
C VAL A 140 12.84 15.80 10.09
N TYR A 141 13.56 15.22 11.04
CA TYR A 141 14.94 14.79 10.85
C TYR A 141 14.97 13.33 10.35
N ARG A 142 15.99 12.98 9.56
CA ARG A 142 16.16 11.63 8.98
C ARG A 142 16.04 10.53 10.02
N ASP A 143 16.61 10.71 11.19
CA ASP A 143 16.61 9.74 12.28
C ASP A 143 15.28 9.69 13.05
N GLU A 144 14.35 10.62 12.81
CA GLU A 144 13.10 10.79 13.57
C GLU A 144 11.84 10.32 12.82
N ASN A 145 11.94 9.38 11.90
CA ASN A 145 10.78 8.71 11.31
C ASN A 145 10.23 9.29 9.99
N LEU A 146 11.06 9.39 8.97
CA LEU A 146 10.54 9.56 7.59
C LEU A 146 9.51 8.49 7.24
N ASP A 147 9.75 7.23 7.66
CA ASP A 147 8.82 6.10 7.53
C ASP A 147 7.47 6.38 8.20
N PHE A 148 7.45 7.11 9.31
CA PHE A 148 6.21 7.46 9.99
C PHE A 148 5.39 8.49 9.20
N ILE A 149 6.05 9.45 8.55
CA ILE A 149 5.37 10.43 7.67
C ILE A 149 4.85 9.74 6.43
N ILE A 150 5.64 8.87 5.83
CA ILE A 150 5.22 8.04 4.69
C ILE A 150 4.00 7.19 5.07
N LYS A 151 4.00 6.61 6.28
CA LYS A 151 2.84 5.85 6.78
C LYS A 151 1.59 6.71 6.99
N LYS A 152 1.75 7.96 7.43
CA LYS A 152 0.63 8.91 7.51
C LYS A 152 0.11 9.25 6.11
N LEU A 153 1.00 9.59 5.17
CA LEU A 153 0.66 9.87 3.78
C LEU A 153 -0.11 8.71 3.16
N GLN A 154 0.34 7.48 3.40
CA GLN A 154 -0.35 6.27 2.97
C GLN A 154 -1.74 6.15 3.58
N LYS A 155 -1.88 6.43 4.90
CA LYS A 155 -3.17 6.34 5.58
C LYS A 155 -4.19 7.36 5.07
N GLU A 156 -3.73 8.54 4.69
CA GLU A 156 -4.58 9.59 4.09
C GLU A 156 -4.97 9.26 2.65
N ASN A 157 -4.23 8.35 1.99
CA ASN A 157 -4.42 7.94 0.60
C ASN A 157 -4.51 6.41 0.47
N GLU A 158 -5.20 5.72 1.40
CA GLU A 158 -5.25 4.24 1.50
C GLU A 158 -5.69 3.54 0.20
N ASP A 159 -6.51 4.20 -0.62
CA ASP A 159 -6.99 3.64 -1.89
C ASP A 159 -5.96 3.77 -3.04
N GLN A 160 -4.86 4.50 -2.86
CA GLN A 160 -3.95 4.89 -3.92
C GLN A 160 -2.48 4.54 -3.65
N LEU A 161 -2.08 4.37 -2.39
CA LEU A 161 -0.70 4.13 -2.01
C LEU A 161 -0.53 2.80 -1.28
N TYR A 162 0.16 1.87 -1.91
CA TYR A 162 0.71 0.68 -1.25
C TYR A 162 2.21 0.88 -1.06
N LEU A 163 2.73 0.68 0.16
CA LEU A 163 4.19 0.77 0.42
C LEU A 163 4.98 -0.25 -0.39
N ILE A 164 4.45 -1.47 -0.51
CA ILE A 164 5.04 -2.49 -1.37
C ILE A 164 4.58 -2.21 -2.80
N GLY A 165 5.47 -1.68 -3.63
CA GLY A 165 5.19 -1.39 -5.03
C GLY A 165 5.23 0.09 -5.41
N ASN A 166 5.45 1.01 -4.47
CA ASN A 166 5.72 2.41 -4.76
C ASN A 166 7.23 2.69 -4.68
N GLY A 167 7.87 2.72 -5.84
CA GLY A 167 9.31 2.97 -5.96
C GLY A 167 9.75 4.42 -5.95
N ASP A 168 8.80 5.35 -5.88
CA ASP A 168 9.08 6.76 -6.10
C ASP A 168 8.73 7.59 -4.85
N ILE A 169 9.33 7.18 -3.72
CA ILE A 169 9.25 7.91 -2.46
C ILE A 169 10.42 8.89 -2.40
N GLY A 170 10.15 10.11 -1.94
CA GLY A 170 11.17 11.13 -1.77
C GLY A 170 10.90 12.07 -0.62
N ALA A 171 11.87 12.93 -0.37
CA ALA A 171 11.80 13.97 0.64
C ALA A 171 12.38 15.28 0.13
N THR A 172 11.83 16.41 0.58
CA THR A 172 12.30 17.75 0.23
C THR A 172 13.18 18.29 1.35
N ILE A 173 14.34 18.84 0.99
CA ILE A 173 15.29 19.47 1.91
C ILE A 173 15.33 20.95 1.63
N PRO A 174 15.18 21.82 2.65
CA PRO A 174 15.34 23.26 2.45
C PRO A 174 16.75 23.57 1.92
N LEU A 175 16.82 24.34 0.84
CA LEU A 175 18.09 24.77 0.28
C LEU A 175 18.98 25.43 1.34
N GLN A 176 18.40 26.27 2.18
CA GLN A 176 19.10 26.95 3.28
C GLN A 176 19.72 25.95 4.27
N SER A 177 19.08 24.82 4.54
CA SER A 177 19.63 23.79 5.44
C SER A 177 20.90 23.16 4.87
N ILE A 178 20.87 22.84 3.57
CA ILE A 178 22.03 22.29 2.85
C ILE A 178 23.20 23.29 2.85
N GLU A 179 22.92 24.58 2.59
CA GLU A 179 23.93 25.63 2.63
C GLU A 179 24.59 25.78 4.01
N GLN A 180 23.87 25.46 5.06
CA GLN A 180 24.36 25.44 6.45
C GLN A 180 25.03 24.10 6.85
N GLY A 181 25.11 23.13 5.94
CA GLY A 181 25.66 21.82 6.19
C GLY A 181 24.72 20.87 6.96
N VAL A 182 23.42 21.12 6.94
CA VAL A 182 22.39 20.28 7.58
C VAL A 182 21.69 19.44 6.50
N TYR A 183 22.12 18.19 6.35
CA TYR A 183 21.72 17.32 5.24
C TYR A 183 20.63 16.30 5.61
N GLY A 184 20.05 16.34 6.78
CA GLY A 184 19.07 15.35 7.24
C GLY A 184 17.79 15.96 7.75
N TYR A 185 17.54 17.25 7.45
CA TYR A 185 16.32 17.94 7.84
C TYR A 185 15.40 18.08 6.62
N PHE A 186 14.18 17.54 6.73
CA PHE A 186 13.19 17.52 5.67
C PHE A 186 12.00 18.41 6.01
N THR A 187 11.42 19.06 5.00
CA THR A 187 10.19 19.85 5.13
C THR A 187 8.97 19.07 4.67
N SER A 188 9.15 18.04 3.87
CA SER A 188 8.08 17.16 3.42
C SER A 188 8.60 15.80 3.00
N ALA A 189 7.72 14.81 3.08
CA ALA A 189 7.86 13.57 2.35
C ALA A 189 6.80 13.49 1.25
N PHE A 190 7.11 12.82 0.14
CA PHE A 190 6.20 12.68 -0.99
C PHE A 190 6.31 11.30 -1.64
N CYS A 191 5.24 10.95 -2.38
CA CYS A 191 5.24 9.83 -3.32
C CYS A 191 4.86 10.36 -4.70
N ILE A 192 5.57 9.93 -5.75
CA ILE A 192 5.18 10.20 -7.13
C ILE A 192 3.89 9.43 -7.43
N SER A 193 2.91 10.08 -8.02
CA SER A 193 1.58 9.52 -8.27
C SER A 193 1.22 9.57 -9.74
N GLN A 194 0.66 8.48 -10.25
CA GLN A 194 0.07 8.45 -11.59
C GLN A 194 -1.38 8.96 -11.62
N GLY A 195 -1.99 9.14 -10.45
CA GLY A 195 -3.40 9.51 -10.29
C GLY A 195 -3.62 10.93 -9.76
N SER A 196 -4.30 11.02 -8.61
CA SER A 196 -4.48 12.30 -7.90
C SER A 196 -3.15 12.84 -7.40
N CYS A 197 -3.05 14.17 -7.26
CA CYS A 197 -1.87 14.83 -6.75
C CYS A 197 -2.27 16.01 -5.88
N ASP A 198 -1.43 16.33 -4.89
CA ASP A 198 -1.55 17.55 -4.09
C ASP A 198 -0.81 18.71 -4.77
N THR A 199 0.32 18.39 -5.38
CA THR A 199 1.19 19.34 -6.07
C THR A 199 2.04 18.61 -7.12
N VAL A 200 2.91 19.37 -7.79
CA VAL A 200 3.80 18.84 -8.82
C VAL A 200 5.26 19.20 -8.52
N ILE A 201 6.18 18.33 -8.88
CA ILE A 201 7.59 18.64 -9.02
C ILE A 201 7.76 19.14 -10.46
N PRO A 202 8.19 20.40 -10.68
CA PRO A 202 8.22 21.00 -12.01
C PRO A 202 9.12 20.26 -12.99
N ALA A 203 8.80 20.32 -14.26
CA ALA A 203 9.71 19.93 -15.33
C ALA A 203 10.92 20.88 -15.38
N GLY A 204 12.05 20.40 -15.88
CA GLY A 204 13.23 21.24 -16.06
C GLY A 204 14.54 20.47 -16.06
N LYS A 205 15.64 21.24 -16.01
CA LYS A 205 16.99 20.69 -15.89
C LYS A 205 17.31 20.44 -14.42
N TYR A 206 17.64 19.22 -14.10
CA TYR A 206 18.02 18.79 -12.77
C TYR A 206 19.48 18.34 -12.76
N LEU A 207 20.24 18.85 -11.82
CA LEU A 207 21.52 18.26 -11.47
C LEU A 207 21.26 17.07 -10.56
N CYS A 208 21.54 15.89 -11.06
CA CYS A 208 21.32 14.62 -10.38
C CYS A 208 22.65 14.02 -9.89
N TYR A 209 22.62 13.42 -8.72
CA TYR A 209 23.76 12.72 -8.13
C TYR A 209 23.29 11.44 -7.49
N THR A 210 23.70 10.30 -8.06
CA THR A 210 23.23 8.99 -7.63
C THR A 210 24.22 8.34 -6.67
N VAL A 211 23.73 7.92 -5.52
CA VAL A 211 24.48 7.22 -4.47
C VAL A 211 23.97 5.80 -4.35
N LYS A 212 24.88 4.84 -4.31
CA LYS A 212 24.55 3.45 -3.98
C LYS A 212 25.15 3.09 -2.63
N GLY A 213 24.32 2.58 -1.73
CA GLY A 213 24.73 2.17 -0.38
C GLY A 213 23.93 2.84 0.72
N SER A 214 24.42 2.69 1.95
CA SER A 214 23.77 3.17 3.17
C SER A 214 23.46 4.67 3.15
N TYR A 215 22.37 5.06 3.77
CA TYR A 215 21.99 6.48 3.97
C TYR A 215 23.05 7.30 4.70
N SER A 216 23.98 6.66 5.42
CA SER A 216 25.13 7.33 6.02
C SER A 216 26.06 8.01 5.02
N LEU A 217 25.99 7.65 3.74
CA LEU A 217 26.76 8.26 2.65
C LEU A 217 26.14 9.58 2.12
N ILE A 218 24.84 9.80 2.37
CA ILE A 218 24.10 10.91 1.79
C ILE A 218 24.62 12.30 2.22
N PRO A 219 24.97 12.55 3.49
CA PRO A 219 25.53 13.84 3.89
C PRO A 219 26.79 14.23 3.08
N ALA A 220 27.71 13.29 2.89
CA ALA A 220 28.93 13.53 2.10
C ALA A 220 28.62 13.72 0.60
N ALA A 221 27.59 13.07 0.09
CA ALA A 221 27.12 13.22 -1.29
C ALA A 221 26.55 14.63 -1.52
N TRP A 222 25.75 15.14 -0.60
CA TRP A 222 25.25 16.53 -0.64
C TRP A 222 26.39 17.55 -0.62
N GLU A 223 27.38 17.35 0.24
CA GLU A 223 28.54 18.24 0.31
C GLU A 223 29.30 18.30 -1.03
N ARG A 224 29.53 17.14 -1.67
CA ARG A 224 30.17 17.05 -2.99
C ARG A 224 29.33 17.72 -4.07
N LEU A 225 28.00 17.46 -4.10
CA LEU A 225 27.09 18.03 -5.09
C LEU A 225 27.04 19.56 -4.99
N PHE A 226 26.93 20.12 -3.77
CA PHE A 226 26.92 21.56 -3.56
C PHE A 226 28.28 22.24 -3.79
N THR A 227 29.37 21.50 -3.59
CA THR A 227 30.70 21.96 -4.02
C THR A 227 30.75 22.11 -5.53
N TYR A 228 30.27 21.12 -6.27
CA TYR A 228 30.19 21.15 -7.74
C TYR A 228 29.29 22.31 -8.22
N ILE A 229 28.13 22.53 -7.63
CA ILE A 229 27.23 23.65 -7.96
C ILE A 229 27.97 25.00 -7.83
N LYS A 230 28.74 25.17 -6.76
CA LYS A 230 29.52 26.41 -6.54
C LYS A 230 30.66 26.57 -7.54
N GLU A 231 31.38 25.51 -7.86
CA GLU A 231 32.51 25.52 -8.82
C GLU A 231 32.01 25.83 -10.23
N GLU A 232 30.91 25.21 -10.66
CA GLU A 232 30.30 25.42 -11.98
C GLU A 232 29.40 26.68 -12.05
N LYS A 233 29.21 27.38 -10.92
CA LYS A 233 28.35 28.58 -10.79
C LYS A 233 26.92 28.37 -11.26
N LEU A 234 26.36 27.21 -10.90
CA LEU A 234 24.99 26.87 -11.23
C LEU A 234 24.03 27.56 -10.24
N THR A 235 22.90 28.04 -10.72
CA THR A 235 21.85 28.65 -9.89
C THR A 235 20.76 27.63 -9.60
N VAL A 236 20.44 27.44 -8.32
CA VAL A 236 19.42 26.52 -7.84
C VAL A 236 18.07 27.20 -7.84
N ALA A 237 17.05 26.57 -8.41
CA ALA A 237 15.71 27.16 -8.55
C ALA A 237 14.78 26.87 -7.37
N ASP A 238 14.83 25.67 -6.81
CA ASP A 238 13.90 25.20 -5.78
C ASP A 238 14.64 24.44 -4.67
N ASP A 239 13.89 24.10 -3.62
CA ASP A 239 14.37 23.21 -2.59
C ASP A 239 14.76 21.82 -3.18
N PRO A 240 15.97 21.34 -2.93
CA PRO A 240 16.42 20.03 -3.39
C PRO A 240 15.60 18.87 -2.85
N ILE A 241 15.64 17.76 -3.56
CA ILE A 241 14.93 16.54 -3.18
C ILE A 241 15.87 15.33 -3.12
N GLU A 242 15.56 14.41 -2.22
CA GLU A 242 16.09 13.05 -2.22
C GLU A 242 15.02 12.11 -2.77
N LEU A 243 15.37 11.30 -3.76
CA LEU A 243 14.49 10.26 -4.30
C LEU A 243 15.07 8.89 -3.95
N TYR A 244 14.27 8.07 -3.25
CA TYR A 244 14.66 6.74 -2.81
C TYR A 244 14.20 5.72 -3.85
N ILE A 245 15.11 5.33 -4.74
CA ILE A 245 14.82 4.45 -5.88
C ILE A 245 14.76 2.98 -5.46
N ILE A 246 15.72 2.56 -4.63
CA ILE A 246 15.72 1.27 -3.92
C ILE A 246 16.04 1.58 -2.47
N ASP A 247 15.19 1.17 -1.56
CA ASP A 247 15.28 1.55 -0.16
C ASP A 247 15.06 0.38 0.83
N ASN A 248 14.87 0.70 2.09
CA ASN A 248 14.64 -0.25 3.17
C ASN A 248 13.28 -1.00 3.08
N HIS A 249 12.37 -0.61 2.20
CA HIS A 249 11.14 -1.34 1.92
C HIS A 249 11.35 -2.44 0.87
N ASP A 250 12.40 -2.31 0.03
CA ASP A 250 12.72 -3.25 -1.03
C ASP A 250 13.71 -4.32 -0.56
N THR A 251 14.69 -3.94 0.27
CA THR A 251 15.76 -4.83 0.75
C THR A 251 16.25 -4.44 2.14
N SER A 252 16.74 -5.43 2.89
CA SER A 252 17.46 -5.21 4.15
C SER A 252 18.97 -5.02 3.99
N HIS A 253 19.48 -5.07 2.76
CA HIS A 253 20.88 -4.95 2.41
C HIS A 253 21.20 -3.52 2.01
N GLU A 254 21.76 -2.74 2.92
CA GLU A 254 22.06 -1.32 2.69
C GLU A 254 22.96 -1.06 1.47
N GLU A 255 23.81 -2.02 1.09
CA GLU A 255 24.64 -1.95 -0.11
C GLU A 255 23.87 -1.97 -1.43
N GLU A 256 22.58 -2.34 -1.38
CA GLU A 256 21.68 -2.36 -2.54
C GLU A 256 20.88 -1.06 -2.67
N TYR A 257 20.82 -0.21 -1.64
CA TYR A 257 20.07 1.04 -1.70
C TYR A 257 20.59 1.94 -2.81
N ILE A 258 19.65 2.59 -3.50
CA ILE A 258 19.94 3.59 -4.53
C ILE A 258 19.14 4.85 -4.20
N THR A 259 19.85 5.91 -3.85
CA THR A 259 19.26 7.23 -3.60
C THR A 259 19.78 8.22 -4.64
N GLN A 260 18.87 8.99 -5.23
CA GLN A 260 19.25 10.06 -6.15
C GLN A 260 18.95 11.42 -5.53
N LEU A 261 19.98 12.24 -5.42
CA LEU A 261 19.88 13.64 -5.03
C LEU A 261 19.57 14.45 -6.29
N GLN A 262 18.55 15.30 -6.25
CA GLN A 262 18.11 16.08 -7.40
C GLN A 262 17.98 17.56 -7.01
N VAL A 263 18.57 18.42 -7.81
CA VAL A 263 18.58 19.89 -7.65
C VAL A 263 18.13 20.51 -8.94
N ARG A 264 16.95 21.18 -8.95
CA ARG A 264 16.49 21.91 -10.14
C ARG A 264 17.34 23.15 -10.34
N LEU A 265 17.76 23.33 -11.58
CA LEU A 265 18.57 24.49 -11.98
C LEU A 265 17.68 25.56 -12.60
N CYS A 266 17.97 26.82 -12.32
CA CYS A 266 17.32 27.95 -12.99
C CYS A 266 17.55 27.88 -14.51
N THR A 267 16.52 28.27 -15.26
CA THR A 267 16.66 28.53 -16.69
C THR A 267 17.16 29.97 -16.90
N SER A 268 17.72 30.26 -18.07
CA SER A 268 18.16 31.62 -18.41
C SER A 268 17.04 32.68 -18.37
N GLU A 269 15.78 32.24 -18.47
CA GLU A 269 14.61 33.12 -18.36
C GLU A 269 14.26 33.44 -16.90
N GLU A 270 14.42 32.45 -15.99
CA GLU A 270 14.21 32.62 -14.54
C GLU A 270 15.30 33.46 -13.88
N GLU A 271 16.53 33.47 -14.41
CA GLU A 271 17.64 34.30 -13.91
C GLU A 271 17.44 35.81 -14.23
N ASP A 272 16.68 36.14 -15.26
CA ASP A 272 16.43 37.53 -15.66
C ASP A 272 15.25 38.16 -14.89
N GLU A 273 14.36 37.36 -14.28
CA GLU A 273 13.25 37.88 -13.45
C GLU A 273 13.67 38.21 -11.99
N GLU A 274 14.77 37.65 -11.50
CA GLU A 274 15.31 37.95 -10.15
C GLU A 274 16.28 39.12 -10.11
N LYS A 275 16.59 39.77 -11.23
CA LYS A 275 17.47 40.97 -11.33
C LYS A 275 16.67 42.27 -11.43
#